data_c2a671c9ed440218af7afefa6a776b78
#
_entry.id   c2a671c9ed440218af7afefa6a776b78
#
_cell.length_a   1.000
_cell.length_b   1.000
_cell.length_c   1.000
_cell.angle_alpha   90.00
_cell.angle_beta   90.00
_cell.angle_gamma   90.00
#
_symmetry.space_group_name_H-M   'P 1'
#
loop_
_entity.id
_entity.type
_entity.pdbx_description
1 polymer ?
#
loop_
_entity_poly.entity_id
_entity_poly.type
_entity_poly.pdbx_seq_one_letter_code
_entity_poly.pdbx_strand_id
1 'polypeptide(L)'
;MKKFNSLRSIPAYLPIANIDTDMIIPKQFLKTIKRTGLGKSLFFDMRYDDNGNEIKDFTLNREPYNKSKILLAGKNFGCGSSREHAPWSLLDFGITCVISSSYADIFYNNCFKNGILPIILEENK
;
A
#
# COMPACT_ATOMS: atom_id res chain seq x y z
N MET A 1 -14.03 -6.73 10.84
CA MET A 1 -12.72 -7.02 10.23
C MET A 1 -12.64 -8.46 9.77
N LYS A 2 -12.08 -8.65 8.61
CA LYS A 2 -11.94 -9.98 8.03
C LYS A 2 -10.91 -10.81 8.79
N LYS A 3 -11.22 -12.07 9.04
CA LYS A 3 -10.33 -12.95 9.77
C LYS A 3 -9.32 -13.59 8.82
N PHE A 4 -8.05 -13.58 9.18
CA PHE A 4 -7.02 -14.25 8.41
C PHE A 4 -6.85 -15.68 8.85
N ASN A 5 -6.97 -16.63 7.94
CA ASN A 5 -6.64 -18.03 8.19
C ASN A 5 -5.32 -18.38 7.53
N SER A 6 -5.19 -18.06 6.26
CA SER A 6 -3.93 -18.19 5.52
C SER A 6 -3.97 -17.23 4.34
N LEU A 7 -2.81 -16.81 3.91
CA LEU A 7 -2.69 -15.92 2.76
C LEU A 7 -1.55 -16.41 1.87
N ARG A 8 -1.88 -16.70 0.62
CA ARG A 8 -0.90 -17.07 -0.38
C ARG A 8 -0.93 -16.09 -1.52
N SER A 9 0.22 -15.53 -1.82
CA SER A 9 0.34 -14.56 -2.90
C SER A 9 1.82 -14.39 -3.21
N ILE A 10 2.10 -14.00 -4.45
CA ILE A 10 3.45 -13.55 -4.82
C ILE A 10 3.58 -12.13 -4.30
N PRO A 11 4.51 -11.86 -3.35
CA PRO A 11 4.65 -10.52 -2.79
C PRO A 11 5.22 -9.55 -3.83
N ALA A 12 4.72 -8.33 -3.82
CA ALA A 12 5.30 -7.24 -4.60
C ALA A 12 6.32 -6.51 -3.73
N TYR A 13 7.53 -6.33 -4.22
CA TYR A 13 8.61 -5.71 -3.47
C TYR A 13 8.84 -4.28 -3.92
N LEU A 14 8.68 -3.33 -3.01
CA LEU A 14 9.02 -1.93 -3.20
C LEU A 14 10.13 -1.56 -2.23
N PRO A 15 11.40 -1.65 -2.65
CA PRO A 15 12.55 -1.42 -1.75
C PRO A 15 12.79 0.07 -1.51
N ILE A 16 11.79 0.77 -1.04
CA ILE A 16 11.82 2.20 -0.80
C ILE A 16 11.55 2.45 0.67
N ALA A 17 12.46 3.14 1.35
CA ALA A 17 12.25 3.55 2.73
C ALA A 17 11.40 4.81 2.78
N ASN A 18 10.72 5.03 3.90
CA ASN A 18 9.94 6.24 4.16
C ASN A 18 8.83 6.48 3.14
N ILE A 19 8.15 5.42 2.72
CA ILE A 19 6.96 5.57 1.88
C ILE A 19 5.90 6.25 2.72
N ASP A 20 5.63 7.52 2.42
CA ASP A 20 4.68 8.31 3.19
C ASP A 20 3.26 8.19 2.63
N THR A 21 2.31 8.72 3.38
CA THR A 21 0.90 8.62 3.01
C THR A 21 0.57 9.36 1.72
N ASP A 22 1.32 10.43 1.40
CA ASP A 22 1.13 11.14 0.14
C ASP A 22 1.60 10.32 -1.07
N MET A 23 2.63 9.49 -0.88
CA MET A 23 3.08 8.54 -1.91
C MET A 23 2.06 7.43 -2.10
N ILE A 24 1.47 6.95 -1.00
CA ILE A 24 0.47 5.88 -1.05
C ILE A 24 -0.79 6.37 -1.75
N ILE A 25 -1.29 7.54 -1.35
CA ILE A 25 -2.48 8.15 -1.96
C ILE A 25 -2.31 9.67 -2.01
N PRO A 26 -2.07 10.25 -3.20
CA PRO A 26 -1.91 11.69 -3.32
C PRO A 26 -3.17 12.44 -2.87
N LYS A 27 -2.98 13.65 -2.37
CA LYS A 27 -4.07 14.39 -1.72
C LYS A 27 -5.21 14.79 -2.65
N GLN A 28 -5.00 14.85 -3.96
CA GLN A 28 -6.10 15.14 -4.89
C GLN A 28 -7.19 14.06 -4.88
N PHE A 29 -6.89 12.87 -4.33
CA PHE A 29 -7.86 11.78 -4.24
C PHE A 29 -8.57 11.70 -2.89
N LEU A 30 -8.29 12.62 -1.98
CA LEU A 30 -8.83 12.57 -0.62
C LEU A 30 -10.23 13.17 -0.47
N LYS A 31 -10.80 13.69 -1.54
CA LYS A 31 -12.13 14.29 -1.50
C LYS A 31 -13.26 13.28 -1.38
N THR A 32 -13.00 12.04 -1.78
CA THR A 32 -14.01 10.99 -1.70
C THR A 32 -14.14 10.47 -0.28
N ILE A 33 -15.37 10.12 0.11
CA ILE A 33 -15.63 9.43 1.36
C ILE A 33 -15.86 7.94 1.15
N LYS A 34 -15.84 7.49 -0.09
CA LYS A 34 -16.01 6.07 -0.43
C LYS A 34 -14.71 5.32 -0.19
N ARG A 35 -14.84 4.12 0.40
CA ARG A 35 -13.69 3.25 0.64
C ARG A 35 -13.29 2.44 -0.59
N THR A 36 -14.19 2.35 -1.57
CA THR A 36 -13.96 1.59 -2.80
C THR A 36 -13.58 2.52 -3.94
N GLY A 37 -12.89 1.97 -4.95
CA GLY A 37 -12.45 2.72 -6.11
C GLY A 37 -11.14 3.45 -5.94
N LEU A 38 -10.53 3.40 -4.76
CA LEU A 38 -9.25 4.08 -4.51
C LEU A 38 -8.03 3.27 -4.95
N GLY A 39 -8.22 2.00 -5.30
CA GLY A 39 -7.12 1.16 -5.77
C GLY A 39 -6.46 1.70 -7.03
N LYS A 40 -7.22 2.37 -7.89
CA LYS A 40 -6.69 3.02 -9.08
C LYS A 40 -5.75 4.17 -8.75
N SER A 41 -5.93 4.77 -7.57
CA SER A 41 -5.14 5.91 -7.12
C SER A 41 -3.95 5.51 -6.25
N LEU A 42 -3.87 4.23 -5.86
CA LEU A 42 -2.76 3.73 -5.03
C LEU A 42 -1.44 3.97 -5.74
N PHE A 43 -0.50 4.63 -5.06
CA PHE A 43 0.81 4.97 -5.63
C PHE A 43 0.70 5.68 -6.98
N PHE A 44 -0.30 6.53 -7.13
CA PHE A 44 -0.66 7.11 -8.43
C PHE A 44 0.53 7.78 -9.13
N ASP A 45 1.30 8.59 -8.40
CA ASP A 45 2.41 9.35 -9.00
C ASP A 45 3.58 8.45 -9.41
N MET A 46 3.67 7.24 -8.87
CA MET A 46 4.69 6.26 -9.24
C MET A 46 4.21 5.30 -10.31
N ARG A 47 2.89 5.12 -10.43
CA ARG A 47 2.30 4.16 -11.38
C ARG A 47 1.99 4.75 -12.75
N TYR A 48 1.76 6.05 -12.81
CA TYR A 48 1.34 6.72 -14.04
C TYR A 48 2.23 7.90 -14.35
N ASP A 49 2.48 8.13 -15.64
CA ASP A 49 3.23 9.30 -16.09
C ASP A 49 2.29 10.52 -16.22
N ASP A 50 2.84 11.66 -16.64
CA ASP A 50 2.07 12.90 -16.78
C ASP A 50 0.96 12.82 -17.81
N ASN A 51 1.04 11.86 -18.73
CA ASN A 51 0.03 11.64 -19.77
C ASN A 51 -1.02 10.62 -19.36
N GLY A 52 -0.93 10.08 -18.15
CA GLY A 52 -1.88 9.10 -17.64
C GLY A 52 -1.60 7.67 -18.09
N ASN A 53 -0.45 7.41 -18.67
CA ASN A 53 -0.05 6.06 -19.09
C ASN A 53 0.68 5.35 -17.98
N GLU A 54 0.47 4.03 -17.88
CA GLU A 54 1.16 3.23 -16.87
C GLU A 54 2.66 3.21 -17.12
N ILE A 55 3.41 3.43 -16.04
CA ILE A 55 4.87 3.27 -16.06
C ILE A 55 5.16 1.78 -15.96
N LYS A 56 5.59 1.18 -17.07
CA LYS A 56 5.72 -0.29 -17.17
C LYS A 56 6.75 -0.89 -16.23
N ASP A 57 7.75 -0.12 -15.84
CA ASP A 57 8.79 -0.61 -14.94
C ASP A 57 8.39 -0.62 -13.47
N PHE A 58 7.27 0.03 -13.12
CA PHE A 58 6.82 0.03 -11.73
C PHE A 58 6.23 -1.34 -11.38
N THR A 59 6.67 -1.90 -10.24
CA THR A 59 6.37 -3.27 -9.86
C THR A 59 4.86 -3.58 -9.85
N LEU A 60 4.05 -2.71 -9.27
CA LEU A 60 2.61 -2.97 -9.14
C LEU A 60 1.84 -2.84 -10.46
N ASN A 61 2.49 -2.37 -11.52
CA ASN A 61 1.89 -2.34 -12.86
C ASN A 61 2.20 -3.58 -13.67
N ARG A 62 3.05 -4.47 -13.16
CA ARG A 62 3.56 -5.64 -13.89
C ARG A 62 2.94 -6.92 -13.37
N GLU A 63 2.60 -7.83 -14.26
CA GLU A 63 2.20 -9.16 -13.84
C GLU A 63 3.42 -9.95 -13.36
N PRO A 64 3.29 -10.78 -12.31
CA PRO A 64 2.06 -11.07 -11.55
C PRO A 64 1.83 -10.10 -10.38
N TYR A 65 2.65 -9.08 -10.22
CA TYR A 65 2.65 -8.21 -9.05
C TYR A 65 1.43 -7.29 -8.96
N ASN A 66 0.80 -7.01 -10.09
CA ASN A 66 -0.43 -6.21 -10.11
C ASN A 66 -1.61 -6.93 -9.45
N LYS A 67 -1.45 -8.22 -9.13
CA LYS A 67 -2.46 -9.01 -8.42
C LYS A 67 -1.98 -9.45 -7.04
N SER A 68 -0.87 -8.89 -6.56
CA SER A 68 -0.31 -9.23 -5.26
C SER A 68 -1.25 -8.83 -4.14
N LYS A 69 -1.32 -9.67 -3.12
CA LYS A 69 -2.04 -9.41 -1.88
C LYS A 69 -1.10 -9.02 -0.76
N ILE A 70 0.20 -9.14 -0.98
CA ILE A 70 1.26 -8.87 -0.01
C ILE A 70 2.21 -7.82 -0.60
N LEU A 71 2.47 -6.77 0.17
CA LEU A 71 3.42 -5.72 -0.20
C LEU A 71 4.62 -5.78 0.74
N LEU A 72 5.81 -5.98 0.19
CA LEU A 72 7.08 -5.87 0.91
C LEU A 72 7.64 -4.48 0.68
N ALA A 73 7.80 -3.69 1.73
CA ALA A 73 8.24 -2.31 1.62
C ALA A 73 9.46 -2.05 2.49
N GLY A 74 10.16 -0.94 2.24
CA GLY A 74 11.25 -0.49 3.07
C GLY A 74 10.78 0.04 4.42
N LYS A 75 11.72 0.44 5.26
CA LYS A 75 11.43 0.85 6.64
C LYS A 75 10.56 2.11 6.70
N ASN A 76 9.92 2.33 7.84
CA ASN A 76 9.13 3.51 8.16
C ASN A 76 7.97 3.72 7.18
N PHE A 77 7.24 2.64 6.92
CA PHE A 77 6.12 2.66 6.00
C PHE A 77 4.92 3.41 6.56
N GLY A 78 4.29 4.23 5.73
CA GLY A 78 3.09 4.97 6.13
C GLY A 78 3.36 6.23 6.93
N CYS A 79 4.60 6.76 6.88
CA CYS A 79 4.92 8.01 7.57
C CYS A 79 4.18 9.19 6.96
N GLY A 80 4.26 10.36 7.61
CA GLY A 80 3.58 11.56 7.15
C GLY A 80 2.22 11.74 7.77
N SER A 81 1.34 12.48 7.10
CA SER A 81 0.02 12.83 7.61
C SER A 81 -0.88 11.60 7.75
N SER A 82 -1.70 11.59 8.81
CA SER A 82 -2.66 10.51 9.01
C SER A 82 -3.78 10.60 7.98
N ARG A 83 -3.96 9.52 7.21
CA ARG A 83 -5.02 9.43 6.19
C ARG A 83 -5.58 8.03 6.16
N GLU A 84 -6.88 7.90 6.42
CA GLU A 84 -7.52 6.60 6.31
C GLU A 84 -7.64 6.13 4.85
N HIS A 85 -7.58 7.07 3.91
CA HIS A 85 -7.59 6.73 2.49
C HIS A 85 -6.40 5.86 2.09
N ALA A 86 -5.27 5.95 2.81
CA ALA A 86 -4.10 5.14 2.51
C ALA A 86 -4.40 3.64 2.67
N PRO A 87 -4.86 3.15 3.83
CA PRO A 87 -5.26 1.74 3.92
C PRO A 87 -6.44 1.39 3.01
N TRP A 88 -7.38 2.30 2.77
CA TRP A 88 -8.48 2.02 1.85
C TRP A 88 -7.99 1.76 0.43
N SER A 89 -7.01 2.55 -0.05
CA SER A 89 -6.46 2.37 -1.40
C SER A 89 -5.70 1.05 -1.53
N LEU A 90 -4.96 0.66 -0.48
CA LEU A 90 -4.26 -0.62 -0.46
C LEU A 90 -5.26 -1.78 -0.55
N LEU A 91 -6.31 -1.75 0.26
CA LEU A 91 -7.34 -2.79 0.26
C LEU A 91 -8.08 -2.88 -1.07
N ASP A 92 -8.47 -1.74 -1.62
CA ASP A 92 -9.21 -1.73 -2.89
C ASP A 92 -8.33 -2.25 -4.04
N PHE A 93 -7.03 -2.01 -3.98
CA PHE A 93 -6.10 -2.58 -4.96
C PHE A 93 -5.99 -4.10 -4.81
N GLY A 94 -6.21 -4.61 -3.61
CA GLY A 94 -6.12 -6.04 -3.31
C GLY A 94 -5.05 -6.42 -2.31
N ILE A 95 -4.34 -5.45 -1.75
CA ILE A 95 -3.27 -5.70 -0.78
C ILE A 95 -3.88 -5.79 0.61
N THR A 96 -3.77 -6.96 1.22
CA THR A 96 -4.31 -7.22 2.56
C THR A 96 -3.22 -7.44 3.61
N CYS A 97 -1.96 -7.45 3.18
CA CYS A 97 -0.82 -7.65 4.07
C CYS A 97 0.34 -6.76 3.63
N VAL A 98 0.95 -6.06 4.57
CA VAL A 98 2.16 -5.28 4.31
C VAL A 98 3.26 -5.80 5.23
N ILE A 99 4.45 -6.01 4.69
CA ILE A 99 5.62 -6.44 5.46
C ILE A 99 6.69 -5.35 5.35
N SER A 100 7.13 -4.85 6.50
CA SER A 100 8.14 -3.80 6.59
C SER A 100 8.92 -3.97 7.88
N SER A 101 10.13 -3.42 7.95
CA SER A 101 10.91 -3.48 9.19
C SER A 101 10.38 -2.51 10.24
N SER A 102 9.68 -1.46 9.83
CA SER A 102 9.05 -0.52 10.77
C SER A 102 7.93 0.26 10.08
N TYR A 103 7.05 0.86 10.90
CA TYR A 103 5.90 1.63 10.45
C TYR A 103 5.74 2.89 11.29
N ALA A 104 5.08 3.90 10.72
CA ALA A 104 4.54 4.99 11.52
C ALA A 104 3.39 4.46 12.36
N ASP A 105 3.32 4.88 13.64
CA ASP A 105 2.37 4.32 14.61
C ASP A 105 0.91 4.46 14.17
N ILE A 106 0.54 5.63 13.67
CA ILE A 106 -0.85 5.88 13.27
C ILE A 106 -1.24 4.98 12.11
N PHE A 107 -0.37 4.86 11.12
CA PHE A 107 -0.63 4.00 9.97
C PHE A 107 -0.74 2.54 10.38
N TYR A 108 0.15 2.08 11.26
CA TYR A 108 0.14 0.71 11.77
C TYR A 108 -1.21 0.38 12.40
N ASN A 109 -1.70 1.27 13.26
CA ASN A 109 -2.99 1.09 13.92
C ASN A 109 -4.16 1.16 12.94
N ASN A 110 -4.09 2.06 11.96
CA ASN A 110 -5.15 2.17 10.94
C ASN A 110 -5.24 0.94 10.06
N CYS A 111 -4.13 0.23 9.85
CA CYS A 111 -4.14 -1.02 9.10
C CYS A 111 -5.04 -2.05 9.78
N PHE A 112 -4.87 -2.24 11.08
CA PHE A 112 -5.70 -3.19 11.82
C PHE A 112 -7.19 -2.83 11.75
N LYS A 113 -7.51 -1.55 11.91
CA LYS A 113 -8.90 -1.09 11.86
C LYS A 113 -9.56 -1.38 10.52
N ASN A 114 -8.78 -1.42 9.46
CA ASN A 114 -9.29 -1.56 8.10
C ASN A 114 -9.07 -2.95 7.49
N GLY A 115 -8.55 -3.89 8.27
CA GLY A 115 -8.42 -5.27 7.81
C GLY A 115 -7.14 -5.57 7.04
N ILE A 116 -6.14 -4.70 7.14
CA ILE A 116 -4.80 -4.98 6.61
C ILE A 116 -3.94 -5.51 7.75
N LEU A 117 -3.20 -6.58 7.49
CA LEU A 117 -2.27 -7.14 8.45
C LEU A 117 -0.89 -6.53 8.25
N PRO A 118 -0.40 -5.66 9.16
CA PRO A 118 0.96 -5.16 9.08
C PRO A 118 1.89 -6.11 9.83
N ILE A 119 2.93 -6.59 9.15
CA ILE A 119 3.92 -7.49 9.73
C ILE A 119 5.25 -6.76 9.84
N ILE A 120 5.90 -6.87 10.99
CA ILE A 120 7.22 -6.30 11.21
C ILE A 120 8.25 -7.41 11.02
N LEU A 121 9.19 -7.20 10.11
CA LEU A 121 10.24 -8.16 9.82
C LEU A 121 11.55 -7.41 9.63
N GLU A 122 12.61 -7.84 10.33
CA GLU A 122 13.92 -7.20 10.23
C GLU A 122 14.47 -7.33 8.81
N GLU A 123 15.12 -6.26 8.34
CA GLU A 123 15.58 -6.16 6.95
C GLU A 123 16.63 -7.20 6.56
N ASN A 124 17.42 -7.65 7.51
CA ASN A 124 18.51 -8.60 7.23
C ASN A 124 18.10 -10.06 7.39
N LYS A 125 16.84 -10.32 7.28
CA LYS A 125 16.29 -11.68 7.42
C LYS A 125 15.74 -12.24 6.14
#